data_235e55cb7ba67c9fc91572cfd126b820
#
_entry.id   235e55cb7ba67c9fc91572cfd126b820
#
_cell.length_a   1.000
_cell.length_b   1.000
_cell.length_c   1.000
_cell.angle_alpha   90.00
_cell.angle_beta   90.00
_cell.angle_gamma   90.00
#
_symmetry.space_group_name_H-M   'P 1'
#
loop_
_entity.id
_entity.type
_entity.pdbx_description
1 polymer ?
#
loop_
_entity_poly.entity_id
_entity_poly.type
_entity_poly.pdbx_seq_one_letter_code
_entity_poly.pdbx_strand_id
1 'polypeptide(L)'
;MMNTGAIIQDLIDWIDNHLDSRLDIDTVARRAGYSKWHLQRIFKEHTGQPLGEYIRAQKLQKSIERLAHSNEPILNVAIALGFDSQQSFNRSFKRQYGQAPGVW
;
A
#
# COMPACT_ATOMS: atom_id res chain seq x y z
N MET A 1 0.45 -4.58 -28.40
CA MET A 1 0.91 -3.52 -27.50
C MET A 1 -0.07 -3.36 -26.34
N MET A 2 0.43 -3.34 -25.11
CA MET A 2 -0.41 -3.14 -23.95
C MET A 2 -0.91 -1.71 -23.90
N ASN A 3 -2.21 -1.53 -23.63
CA ASN A 3 -2.76 -0.21 -23.38
C ASN A 3 -2.47 0.21 -21.91
N THR A 4 -2.71 1.47 -21.62
CA THR A 4 -2.42 2.01 -20.30
C THR A 4 -3.22 1.30 -19.20
N GLY A 5 -4.48 0.94 -19.48
CA GLY A 5 -5.30 0.21 -18.52
C GLY A 5 -4.73 -1.15 -18.15
N ALA A 6 -4.21 -1.88 -19.14
CA ALA A 6 -3.58 -3.18 -18.90
C ALA A 6 -2.29 -3.03 -18.11
N ILE A 7 -1.51 -1.98 -18.37
CA ILE A 7 -0.29 -1.69 -17.63
C ILE A 7 -0.61 -1.38 -16.17
N ILE A 8 -1.65 -0.59 -15.92
CA ILE A 8 -2.06 -0.25 -14.56
C ILE A 8 -2.56 -1.50 -13.82
N GLN A 9 -3.33 -2.37 -14.49
CA GLN A 9 -3.81 -3.60 -13.86
C GLN A 9 -2.65 -4.54 -13.48
N ASP A 10 -1.68 -4.68 -14.36
CA ASP A 10 -0.45 -5.44 -14.08
C ASP A 10 0.28 -4.88 -12.87
N LEU A 11 0.35 -3.55 -12.78
CA LEU A 11 1.01 -2.88 -11.68
C LEU A 11 0.26 -3.10 -10.37
N ILE A 12 -1.06 -3.04 -10.40
CA ILE A 12 -1.89 -3.32 -9.22
C ILE A 12 -1.63 -4.74 -8.71
N ASP A 13 -1.60 -5.71 -9.62
CA ASP A 13 -1.34 -7.09 -9.24
C ASP A 13 0.05 -7.25 -8.61
N TRP A 14 1.04 -6.56 -9.18
CA TRP A 14 2.39 -6.59 -8.63
C TRP A 14 2.44 -5.94 -7.24
N ILE A 15 1.79 -4.79 -7.06
CA ILE A 15 1.71 -4.11 -5.76
C ILE A 15 1.08 -5.02 -4.72
N ASP A 16 -0.04 -5.65 -5.07
CA ASP A 16 -0.78 -6.49 -4.13
C ASP A 16 0.03 -7.73 -3.70
N ASN A 17 1.00 -8.13 -4.50
CA ASN A 17 1.90 -9.23 -4.16
C ASN A 17 3.18 -8.79 -3.46
N HIS A 18 3.37 -7.49 -3.22
CA HIS A 18 4.58 -6.95 -2.59
C HIS A 18 4.26 -6.02 -1.42
N LEU A 19 3.10 -6.19 -0.80
CA LEU A 19 2.66 -5.32 0.31
C LEU A 19 3.51 -5.49 1.57
N ASP A 20 4.23 -6.59 1.68
CA ASP A 20 5.13 -6.84 2.81
C ASP A 20 6.54 -6.28 2.58
N SER A 21 6.66 -5.33 1.69
CA SER A 21 7.92 -4.62 1.44
C SER A 21 7.67 -3.12 1.44
N ARG A 22 8.76 -2.35 1.40
CA ARG A 22 8.65 -0.89 1.38
C ARG A 22 8.41 -0.44 -0.06
N LEU A 23 7.16 -0.08 -0.36
CA LEU A 23 6.74 0.31 -1.70
C LEU A 23 6.65 1.84 -1.80
N ASP A 24 7.79 2.52 -2.02
CA ASP A 24 7.76 3.95 -2.29
C ASP A 24 7.41 4.18 -3.77
N ILE A 25 7.01 5.41 -4.07
CA ILE A 25 6.56 5.77 -5.42
C ILE A 25 7.67 5.59 -6.45
N ASP A 26 8.91 5.91 -6.08
CA ASP A 26 10.05 5.76 -7.00
C ASP A 26 10.28 4.31 -7.40
N THR A 27 10.18 3.40 -6.45
CA THR A 27 10.34 1.96 -6.70
C THR A 27 9.24 1.46 -7.64
N VAL A 28 8.00 1.85 -7.37
CA VAL A 28 6.86 1.42 -8.17
C VAL A 28 6.95 2.00 -9.59
N ALA A 29 7.34 3.25 -9.72
CA ALA A 29 7.51 3.90 -11.02
C ALA A 29 8.58 3.21 -11.84
N ARG A 30 9.71 2.85 -11.21
CA ARG A 30 10.79 2.12 -11.86
C ARG A 30 10.32 0.76 -12.38
N ARG A 31 9.54 0.06 -11.57
CA ARG A 31 8.98 -1.23 -11.96
C ARG A 31 8.05 -1.10 -13.16
N ALA A 32 7.28 -0.02 -13.22
CA ALA A 32 6.31 0.22 -14.30
C ALA A 32 6.96 0.77 -15.56
N GLY A 33 8.19 1.28 -15.47
CA GLY A 33 8.88 1.87 -16.61
C GLY A 33 8.45 3.30 -16.90
N TYR A 34 7.89 4.01 -15.94
CA TYR A 34 7.42 5.38 -16.08
C TYR A 34 8.16 6.31 -15.14
N SER A 35 8.13 7.61 -15.45
CA SER A 35 8.53 8.60 -14.46
C SER A 35 7.50 8.63 -13.33
N LYS A 36 7.94 9.09 -12.16
CA LYS A 36 7.07 9.19 -10.99
C LYS A 36 5.83 10.04 -11.28
N TRP A 37 6.03 11.18 -11.94
CA TRP A 37 4.95 12.10 -12.28
C TRP A 37 3.92 11.47 -13.20
N HIS A 38 4.40 10.81 -14.25
CA HIS A 38 3.54 10.19 -15.24
C HIS A 38 2.75 9.04 -14.62
N LEU A 39 3.42 8.21 -13.83
CA LEU A 39 2.74 7.09 -13.18
C LEU A 39 1.62 7.56 -12.25
N GLN A 40 1.90 8.55 -11.41
CA GLN A 40 0.88 9.05 -10.48
C GLN A 40 -0.33 9.59 -11.22
N ARG A 41 -0.12 10.28 -12.33
CA ARG A 41 -1.20 10.83 -13.12
C ARG A 41 -2.06 9.72 -13.75
N ILE A 42 -1.44 8.77 -14.44
CA ILE A 42 -2.21 7.72 -15.11
C ILE A 42 -2.86 6.77 -14.12
N PHE A 43 -2.23 6.53 -12.99
CA PHE A 43 -2.83 5.68 -11.96
C PHE A 43 -4.14 6.31 -11.45
N LYS A 44 -4.11 7.60 -11.13
CA LYS A 44 -5.31 8.29 -10.66
C LYS A 44 -6.38 8.37 -11.74
N GLU A 45 -5.99 8.56 -12.99
CA GLU A 45 -6.93 8.59 -14.10
C GLU A 45 -7.66 7.26 -14.27
N HIS A 46 -6.97 6.14 -14.06
CA HIS A 46 -7.55 4.82 -14.27
C HIS A 46 -8.24 4.23 -13.05
N THR A 47 -7.83 4.61 -11.83
CA THR A 47 -8.37 4.01 -10.61
C THR A 47 -9.24 4.98 -9.81
N GLY A 48 -9.12 6.28 -10.07
CA GLY A 48 -9.82 7.30 -9.32
C GLY A 48 -9.17 7.67 -8.00
N GLN A 49 -8.02 7.07 -7.64
CA GLN A 49 -7.35 7.37 -6.38
C GLN A 49 -5.85 7.52 -6.56
N PRO A 50 -5.20 8.36 -5.73
CA PRO A 50 -3.74 8.51 -5.79
C PRO A 50 -3.03 7.19 -5.47
N LEU A 51 -1.90 6.96 -6.15
CA LEU A 51 -1.13 5.73 -5.99
C LEU A 51 -0.69 5.48 -4.55
N GLY A 52 -0.17 6.53 -3.88
CA GLY A 52 0.28 6.39 -2.48
C GLY A 52 -0.84 6.00 -1.53
N GLU A 53 -2.02 6.55 -1.74
CA GLU A 53 -3.19 6.21 -0.91
C GLU A 53 -3.64 4.79 -1.17
N TYR A 54 -3.62 4.35 -2.43
CA TYR A 54 -3.95 2.98 -2.77
C TYR A 54 -3.04 1.99 -2.05
N ILE A 55 -1.73 2.20 -2.14
CA ILE A 55 -0.75 1.31 -1.51
C ILE A 55 -0.97 1.25 0.00
N ARG A 56 -1.15 2.42 0.62
CA ARG A 56 -1.35 2.50 2.07
C ARG A 56 -2.62 1.78 2.49
N ALA A 57 -3.71 1.96 1.75
CA ALA A 57 -4.98 1.31 2.06
C ALA A 57 -4.86 -0.21 1.97
N GLN A 58 -4.16 -0.72 0.96
CA GLN A 58 -3.95 -2.16 0.81
C GLN A 58 -3.10 -2.72 1.94
N LYS A 59 -2.05 -2.01 2.35
CA LYS A 59 -1.22 -2.42 3.48
C LYS A 59 -2.02 -2.47 4.77
N LEU A 60 -2.88 -1.49 5.00
CA LEU A 60 -3.72 -1.45 6.19
C LEU A 60 -4.74 -2.60 6.20
N GLN A 61 -5.31 -2.91 5.05
CA GLN A 61 -6.23 -4.04 4.94
C GLN A 61 -5.51 -5.36 5.24
N LYS A 62 -4.31 -5.54 4.74
CA LYS A 62 -3.51 -6.73 5.02
C LYS A 62 -3.15 -6.82 6.50
N SER A 63 -2.93 -5.69 7.16
CA SER A 63 -2.62 -5.67 8.59
C SER A 63 -3.77 -6.22 9.43
N ILE A 64 -5.01 -5.98 9.03
CA ILE A 64 -6.18 -6.52 9.74
C ILE A 64 -6.13 -8.04 9.72
N GLU A 65 -5.85 -8.65 8.58
CA GLU A 65 -5.75 -10.09 8.47
C GLU A 65 -4.66 -10.65 9.39
N ARG A 66 -3.50 -10.03 9.41
CA ARG A 66 -2.39 -10.48 10.25
C ARG A 66 -2.69 -10.32 11.73
N LEU A 67 -3.28 -9.19 12.12
CA LEU A 67 -3.65 -8.95 13.52
C LEU A 67 -4.75 -9.88 14.00
N ALA A 68 -5.66 -10.26 13.11
CA ALA A 68 -6.78 -11.15 13.44
C ALA A 68 -6.35 -12.62 13.53
N HIS A 69 -5.34 -13.02 12.77
CA HIS A 69 -4.97 -14.45 12.63
C HIS A 69 -3.63 -14.79 13.25
N SER A 70 -3.00 -13.87 13.98
CA SER A 70 -1.74 -14.13 14.65
C SER A 70 -1.68 -13.36 15.95
N ASN A 71 -0.77 -13.77 16.84
CA ASN A 71 -0.50 -13.09 18.10
C ASN A 71 0.72 -12.17 17.99
N GLU A 72 1.06 -11.76 16.76
CA GLU A 72 2.21 -10.89 16.54
C GLU A 72 2.02 -9.56 17.25
N PRO A 73 3.08 -9.00 17.83
CA PRO A 73 3.03 -7.62 18.29
C PRO A 73 2.71 -6.65 17.14
N ILE A 74 2.00 -5.59 17.45
CA ILE A 74 1.63 -4.57 16.44
C ILE A 74 2.86 -4.03 15.74
N LEU A 75 3.96 -3.82 16.48
CA LEU A 75 5.22 -3.35 15.91
C LEU A 75 5.70 -4.27 14.79
N ASN A 76 5.63 -5.59 15.00
CA ASN A 76 6.10 -6.54 14.01
C ASN A 76 5.26 -6.46 12.72
N VAL A 77 3.95 -6.32 12.87
CA VAL A 77 3.06 -6.17 11.72
C VAL A 77 3.37 -4.88 10.96
N ALA A 78 3.57 -3.78 11.68
CA ALA A 78 3.89 -2.49 11.06
C ALA A 78 5.18 -2.56 10.25
N ILE A 79 6.24 -3.11 10.84
CA ILE A 79 7.53 -3.22 10.17
C ILE A 79 7.45 -4.17 8.96
N ALA A 80 6.78 -5.30 9.11
CA ALA A 80 6.64 -6.27 8.02
C ALA A 80 5.93 -5.68 6.82
N LEU A 81 5.00 -4.73 7.03
CA LEU A 81 4.28 -4.07 5.95
C LEU A 81 4.97 -2.80 5.45
N GLY A 82 6.20 -2.54 5.92
CA GLY A 82 7.02 -1.45 5.38
C GLY A 82 6.73 -0.08 5.97
N PHE A 83 6.03 0.01 7.10
CA PHE A 83 5.88 1.28 7.79
C PHE A 83 7.16 1.63 8.54
N ASP A 84 7.47 2.92 8.60
CA ASP A 84 8.71 3.39 9.23
C ASP A 84 8.71 3.16 10.75
N SER A 85 7.53 3.15 11.37
CA SER A 85 7.41 2.99 12.82
C SER A 85 6.02 2.50 13.15
N GLN A 86 5.85 1.97 14.37
CA GLN A 86 4.53 1.62 14.86
C GLN A 86 3.63 2.85 14.98
N GLN A 87 4.22 3.99 15.33
CA GLN A 87 3.49 5.24 15.46
C GLN A 87 2.90 5.68 14.12
N SER A 88 3.68 5.59 13.06
CA SER A 88 3.22 5.90 11.71
C SER A 88 2.10 4.97 11.28
N PHE A 89 2.25 3.68 11.56
CA PHE A 89 1.23 2.68 11.27
C PHE A 89 -0.07 2.96 12.05
N ASN A 90 0.04 3.20 13.35
CA ASN A 90 -1.13 3.48 14.18
C ASN A 90 -1.91 4.69 13.69
N ARG A 91 -1.20 5.73 13.28
CA ARG A 91 -1.80 6.96 12.78
C ARG A 91 -2.57 6.71 11.48
N SER A 92 -1.97 5.97 10.56
CA SER A 92 -2.61 5.62 9.29
C SER A 92 -3.81 4.71 9.51
N PHE A 93 -3.67 3.73 10.40
CA PHE A 93 -4.73 2.79 10.72
C PHE A 93 -5.95 3.52 11.33
N LYS A 94 -5.70 4.41 12.27
CA LYS A 94 -6.77 5.18 12.91
C LYS A 94 -7.48 6.09 11.90
N ARG A 95 -6.72 6.69 10.99
CA ARG A 95 -7.32 7.52 9.94
C ARG A 95 -8.25 6.72 9.04
N GLN A 96 -7.86 5.50 8.70
CA GLN A 96 -8.62 4.65 7.79
C GLN A 96 -9.84 4.02 8.48
N TYR A 97 -9.72 3.56 9.72
CA TYR A 97 -10.73 2.75 10.39
C TYR A 97 -11.36 3.42 11.61
N GLY A 98 -10.94 4.61 11.97
CA GLY A 98 -11.52 5.35 13.09
C GLY A 98 -11.01 4.95 14.47
N GLN A 99 -10.28 3.86 14.58
CA GLN A 99 -9.74 3.35 15.85
C GLN A 99 -8.31 2.88 15.66
N ALA A 100 -7.53 2.93 16.75
CA ALA A 100 -6.16 2.41 16.72
C ALA A 100 -6.19 0.87 16.62
N PRO A 101 -5.13 0.24 16.07
CA PRO A 101 -5.12 -1.21 15.88
C PRO A 101 -5.21 -2.00 17.18
N GLY A 102 -4.76 -1.43 18.31
CA GLY A 102 -4.84 -2.11 19.61
C GLY A 102 -6.25 -2.27 20.15
N VAL A 103 -7.25 -1.63 19.53
CA VAL A 103 -8.65 -1.69 19.93
C VAL A 103 -9.41 -2.73 19.13
N TRP A 104 -8.80 -3.24 18.10
CA TRP A 104 -9.42 -4.22 17.21
C TRP A 104 -9.51 -5.61 17.81
#